data_ebe130fb6c820b4e844348b0c205803d
#
_entry.id   ebe130fb6c820b4e844348b0c205803d
#
_cell.length_a   1.000
_cell.length_b   1.000
_cell.length_c   1.000
_cell.angle_alpha   90.00
_cell.angle_beta   90.00
_cell.angle_gamma   90.00
#
_symmetry.space_group_name_H-M   'P 1'
#
loop_
_entity.id
_entity.type
_entity.pdbx_description
1 polymer ?
#
loop_
_entity_poly.entity_id
_entity_poly.type
_entity_poly.pdbx_seq_one_letter_code
_entity_poly.pdbx_strand_id
1 'polypeptide(L)'
;MTCIAGSGENLRAGSRDGILRSADLGQTWWESDEGLTERHVRSLAYDPKDPDLAFAGTEPAAILSSEDGGRTWREMPEVAALRDENRWYLPYSPRAGAIRGLAFQGGRGYAAAEQGGMLRSDDGGRSWSMAEGSTGRVSGPLPDAHIHPDVHSVVIHPSSEDQVFAPTGGGLYYSANGGRSWDRLHDNYCRAVWVDPLRPAHLILGFADGPDRNGRIAESWNGGSSWLPVEEGLPVPMRDHMVERLVPIGDEILALLSNGQILIASLEGLAWRSILAPVFGARDVAVVLED
;
A
#
# COMPACT_ATOMS: atom_id res chain seq x y z
N MET A 1 4.29 10.01 12.06
CA MET A 1 4.77 9.08 11.03
C MET A 1 3.56 8.56 10.26
N THR A 2 3.64 8.53 8.93
CA THR A 2 2.55 8.12 8.03
C THR A 2 2.87 6.84 7.28
N CYS A 3 4.16 6.60 7.02
CA CYS A 3 4.68 5.40 6.38
C CYS A 3 6.13 5.16 6.78
N ILE A 4 6.61 3.92 6.59
CA ILE A 4 7.99 3.52 6.83
C ILE A 4 8.42 2.50 5.78
N ALA A 5 9.65 2.61 5.29
CA ALA A 5 10.27 1.63 4.42
C ALA A 5 11.71 1.38 4.85
N GLY A 6 12.21 0.17 4.62
CA GLY A 6 13.57 -0.22 4.96
C GLY A 6 14.27 -0.97 3.84
N SER A 7 15.60 -0.82 3.79
CA SER A 7 16.51 -1.62 2.96
C SER A 7 17.77 -1.89 3.78
N GLY A 8 17.93 -3.14 4.25
CA GLY A 8 18.93 -3.49 5.25
C GLY A 8 18.79 -2.65 6.53
N GLU A 9 19.88 -2.09 7.04
CA GLU A 9 19.87 -1.23 8.23
C GLU A 9 19.29 0.18 7.98
N ASN A 10 19.09 0.56 6.71
CA ASN A 10 18.61 1.88 6.33
C ASN A 10 17.09 1.95 6.38
N LEU A 11 16.55 2.84 7.20
CA LEU A 11 15.12 3.12 7.29
C LEU A 11 14.80 4.51 6.77
N ARG A 12 13.61 4.65 6.19
CA ARG A 12 12.99 5.94 5.85
C ARG A 12 11.60 5.99 6.46
N ALA A 13 11.30 7.08 7.12
CA ALA A 13 9.99 7.33 7.71
C ALA A 13 9.40 8.60 7.11
N GLY A 14 8.25 8.45 6.46
CA GLY A 14 7.45 9.56 5.96
C GLY A 14 6.58 10.16 7.07
N SER A 15 6.34 11.45 6.98
CA SER A 15 5.50 12.20 7.91
C SER A 15 4.67 13.25 7.15
N ARG A 16 3.94 14.09 7.89
CA ARG A 16 3.28 15.28 7.33
C ARG A 16 4.25 16.41 7.01
N ASP A 17 5.46 16.34 7.58
CA ASP A 17 6.44 17.43 7.55
C ASP A 17 7.68 17.07 6.72
N GLY A 18 7.74 15.89 6.11
CA GLY A 18 8.85 15.44 5.28
C GLY A 18 9.26 14.00 5.56
N ILE A 19 10.51 13.67 5.20
CA ILE A 19 11.11 12.35 5.34
C ILE A 19 12.23 12.40 6.36
N LEU A 20 12.26 11.41 7.24
CA LEU A 20 13.36 11.13 8.14
C LEU A 20 14.11 9.88 7.68
N ARG A 21 15.41 9.82 7.89
CA ARG A 21 16.25 8.64 7.67
C ARG A 21 16.91 8.16 8.94
N SER A 22 17.12 6.86 9.03
CA SER A 22 17.96 6.20 10.03
C SER A 22 18.93 5.24 9.32
N ALA A 23 20.12 5.06 9.88
CA ALA A 23 21.14 4.10 9.45
C ALA A 23 21.60 3.21 10.62
N ASP A 24 20.81 3.13 11.67
CA ASP A 24 21.09 2.41 12.92
C ASP A 24 19.81 1.73 13.46
N LEU A 25 19.00 1.16 12.57
CA LEU A 25 17.74 0.45 12.88
C LEU A 25 16.73 1.30 13.68
N GLY A 26 16.71 2.62 13.40
CA GLY A 26 15.74 3.53 13.99
C GLY A 26 16.12 4.09 15.37
N GLN A 27 17.37 3.90 15.82
CA GLN A 27 17.83 4.46 17.09
C GLN A 27 18.02 5.98 16.99
N THR A 28 18.54 6.47 15.85
CA THR A 28 18.65 7.90 15.55
C THR A 28 18.06 8.24 14.21
N TRP A 29 17.53 9.47 14.08
CA TRP A 29 16.81 9.94 12.89
C TRP A 29 17.29 11.33 12.47
N TRP A 30 17.46 11.54 11.16
CA TRP A 30 17.84 12.81 10.55
C TRP A 30 16.87 13.18 9.44
N GLU A 31 16.69 14.45 9.19
CA GLU A 31 15.94 14.94 8.02
C GLU A 31 16.58 14.46 6.71
N SER A 32 15.74 14.09 5.74
CA SER A 32 16.14 13.55 4.43
C SER A 32 15.14 14.00 3.37
N ASP A 33 14.91 15.29 3.29
CA ASP A 33 13.83 15.91 2.53
C ASP A 33 14.32 16.95 1.51
N GLU A 34 15.61 16.97 1.20
CA GLU A 34 16.18 17.84 0.16
C GLU A 34 15.53 17.51 -1.20
N GLY A 35 14.93 18.54 -1.83
CA GLY A 35 14.23 18.42 -3.10
C GLY A 35 12.77 17.96 -2.99
N LEU A 36 12.21 17.72 -1.80
CA LEU A 36 10.78 17.47 -1.64
C LEU A 36 9.96 18.70 -2.01
N THR A 37 9.10 18.55 -3.01
CA THR A 37 8.13 19.58 -3.42
C THR A 37 6.85 19.53 -2.59
N GLU A 38 6.45 18.30 -2.17
CA GLU A 38 5.31 18.04 -1.30
C GLU A 38 5.78 17.31 -0.03
N ARG A 39 5.45 17.84 1.13
CA ARG A 39 5.99 17.35 2.41
C ARG A 39 5.12 16.29 3.10
N HIS A 40 3.82 16.22 2.81
CA HIS A 40 2.97 15.18 3.38
C HIS A 40 3.18 13.85 2.66
N VAL A 41 4.15 13.09 3.12
CA VAL A 41 4.51 11.78 2.56
C VAL A 41 3.54 10.70 3.05
N ARG A 42 2.95 9.94 2.12
CA ARG A 42 1.92 8.92 2.40
C ARG A 42 2.41 7.51 2.15
N SER A 43 3.41 7.34 1.30
CA SER A 43 4.03 6.04 1.02
C SER A 43 5.52 6.19 0.69
N LEU A 44 6.28 5.16 0.99
CA LEU A 44 7.70 5.02 0.65
C LEU A 44 7.94 3.62 0.13
N ALA A 45 8.79 3.49 -0.87
CA ALA A 45 9.26 2.20 -1.38
C ALA A 45 10.69 2.30 -1.88
N TYR A 46 11.41 1.18 -1.81
CA TYR A 46 12.68 0.97 -2.50
C TYR A 46 12.48 0.06 -3.70
N ASP A 47 13.31 0.23 -4.73
CA ASP A 47 13.45 -0.80 -5.75
C ASP A 47 14.05 -2.06 -5.10
N PRO A 48 13.48 -3.26 -5.31
CA PRO A 48 13.96 -4.47 -4.65
C PRO A 48 15.34 -4.94 -5.10
N LYS A 49 15.88 -4.38 -6.20
CA LYS A 49 17.19 -4.72 -6.76
C LYS A 49 18.23 -3.62 -6.59
N ASP A 50 17.78 -2.39 -6.32
CA ASP A 50 18.65 -1.22 -6.20
C ASP A 50 18.28 -0.44 -4.93
N PRO A 51 19.03 -0.59 -3.83
CA PRO A 51 18.76 0.09 -2.58
C PRO A 51 18.99 1.61 -2.64
N ASP A 52 19.68 2.11 -3.66
CA ASP A 52 19.85 3.54 -3.89
C ASP A 52 18.64 4.16 -4.60
N LEU A 53 17.82 3.35 -5.28
CA LEU A 53 16.61 3.80 -5.92
C LEU A 53 15.41 3.71 -4.96
N ALA A 54 14.91 4.88 -4.56
CA ALA A 54 13.78 5.00 -3.65
C ALA A 54 12.68 5.90 -4.22
N PHE A 55 11.45 5.70 -3.76
CA PHE A 55 10.28 6.45 -4.19
C PHE A 55 9.45 6.91 -3.00
N ALA A 56 8.91 8.12 -3.10
CA ALA A 56 7.98 8.70 -2.14
C ALA A 56 6.69 9.10 -2.84
N GLY A 57 5.56 8.68 -2.28
CA GLY A 57 4.23 9.11 -2.68
C GLY A 57 3.65 10.11 -1.67
N THR A 58 3.00 11.17 -2.14
CA THR A 58 2.57 12.30 -1.30
C THR A 58 1.08 12.59 -1.36
N GLU A 59 0.64 13.54 -0.53
CA GLU A 59 -0.64 14.25 -0.56
C GLU A 59 -0.40 15.76 -0.52
N PRO A 60 -0.75 16.56 -1.57
CA PRO A 60 -1.35 16.13 -2.86
C PRO A 60 -0.57 15.03 -3.57
N ALA A 61 -1.29 14.26 -4.44
CA ALA A 61 -0.69 13.16 -5.16
C ALA A 61 0.46 13.62 -6.05
N ALA A 62 1.67 13.24 -5.70
CA ALA A 62 2.88 13.30 -6.50
C ALA A 62 3.73 12.07 -6.22
N ILE A 63 4.62 11.72 -7.13
CA ILE A 63 5.66 10.73 -6.92
C ILE A 63 7.00 11.45 -7.03
N LEU A 64 7.86 11.21 -6.06
CA LEU A 64 9.25 11.66 -6.08
C LEU A 64 10.16 10.44 -6.10
N SER A 65 11.26 10.52 -6.84
CA SER A 65 12.30 9.51 -6.89
C SER A 65 13.60 10.03 -6.27
N SER A 66 14.39 9.11 -5.77
CA SER A 66 15.74 9.30 -5.28
C SER A 66 16.65 8.26 -5.92
N GLU A 67 17.87 8.64 -6.31
CA GLU A 67 18.92 7.76 -6.83
C GLU A 67 20.11 7.65 -5.87
N ASP A 68 19.91 8.08 -4.62
CA ASP A 68 20.96 8.11 -3.58
C ASP A 68 20.46 7.53 -2.24
N GLY A 69 19.54 6.59 -2.31
CA GLY A 69 18.96 5.90 -1.15
C GLY A 69 18.04 6.81 -0.32
N GLY A 70 17.42 7.83 -0.92
CA GLY A 70 16.47 8.72 -0.25
C GLY A 70 17.15 9.87 0.48
N ARG A 71 18.31 10.33 0.06
CA ARG A 71 18.95 11.55 0.59
C ARG A 71 18.44 12.80 -0.11
N THR A 72 18.34 12.75 -1.44
CA THR A 72 17.77 13.82 -2.28
C THR A 72 16.63 13.30 -3.13
N TRP A 73 15.67 14.16 -3.43
CA TRP A 73 14.41 13.79 -4.09
C TRP A 73 14.14 14.66 -5.32
N ARG A 74 13.56 14.05 -6.34
CA ARG A 74 13.11 14.72 -7.56
C ARG A 74 11.68 14.31 -7.90
N GLU A 75 10.80 15.28 -8.09
CA GLU A 75 9.41 15.04 -8.49
C GLU A 75 9.31 14.49 -9.92
N MET A 76 8.35 13.59 -10.13
CA MET A 76 7.89 13.09 -11.43
C MET A 76 6.74 13.98 -11.92
N PRO A 77 7.01 14.98 -12.80
CA PRO A 77 6.03 16.02 -13.14
C PRO A 77 4.79 15.49 -13.86
N GLU A 78 4.90 14.35 -14.55
CA GLU A 78 3.78 13.70 -15.23
C GLU A 78 2.69 13.25 -14.26
N VAL A 79 3.02 12.91 -13.00
CA VAL A 79 2.04 12.50 -12.00
C VAL A 79 1.21 13.70 -11.53
N ALA A 80 1.86 14.85 -11.31
CA ALA A 80 1.16 16.10 -11.01
C ALA A 80 0.27 16.54 -12.18
N ALA A 81 0.73 16.39 -13.44
CA ALA A 81 -0.07 16.67 -14.63
C ALA A 81 -1.32 15.75 -14.70
N LEU A 82 -1.16 14.43 -14.50
CA LEU A 82 -2.29 13.48 -14.44
C LEU A 82 -3.29 13.84 -13.36
N ARG A 83 -2.80 14.19 -12.16
CA ARG A 83 -3.63 14.65 -11.03
C ARG A 83 -4.48 15.86 -11.43
N ASP A 84 -3.88 16.88 -12.02
CA ASP A 84 -4.52 18.14 -12.34
C ASP A 84 -5.50 18.00 -13.52
N GLU A 85 -5.14 17.26 -14.56
CA GLU A 85 -5.99 16.94 -15.71
C GLU A 85 -7.24 16.16 -15.30
N ASN A 86 -7.08 15.15 -14.44
CA ASN A 86 -8.19 14.32 -13.96
C ASN A 86 -8.91 14.91 -12.75
N ARG A 87 -8.46 16.06 -12.23
CA ARG A 87 -9.07 16.78 -11.11
C ARG A 87 -9.27 15.87 -9.89
N TRP A 88 -8.22 15.16 -9.49
CA TRP A 88 -8.28 14.27 -8.32
C TRP A 88 -8.63 15.07 -7.07
N TYR A 89 -9.41 14.45 -6.19
CA TYR A 89 -9.95 15.11 -5.01
C TYR A 89 -10.19 14.11 -3.88
N LEU A 90 -9.81 14.48 -2.67
CA LEU A 90 -10.10 13.70 -1.47
C LEU A 90 -11.31 14.28 -0.74
N PRO A 91 -12.30 13.47 -0.36
CA PRO A 91 -13.51 13.98 0.30
C PRO A 91 -13.26 14.55 1.70
N TYR A 92 -12.16 14.17 2.35
CA TYR A 92 -11.76 14.61 3.71
C TYR A 92 -10.59 15.61 3.70
N SER A 93 -10.01 15.88 2.55
CA SER A 93 -8.94 16.84 2.35
C SER A 93 -9.18 17.59 1.04
N PRO A 94 -9.10 18.93 0.99
CA PRO A 94 -9.28 19.68 -0.24
C PRO A 94 -8.15 19.46 -1.26
N ARG A 95 -7.09 18.75 -0.87
CA ARG A 95 -5.92 18.48 -1.71
C ARG A 95 -6.20 17.35 -2.70
N ALA A 96 -5.48 17.37 -3.81
CA ALA A 96 -5.76 16.57 -4.99
C ALA A 96 -5.16 15.15 -4.88
N GLY A 97 -5.93 14.17 -4.45
CA GLY A 97 -5.53 12.76 -4.34
C GLY A 97 -4.38 12.50 -3.35
N ALA A 98 -4.00 11.24 -3.20
CA ALA A 98 -2.80 10.84 -2.46
C ALA A 98 -2.20 9.55 -3.05
N ILE A 99 -0.90 9.44 -3.15
CA ILE A 99 -0.21 8.20 -3.51
C ILE A 99 0.02 7.40 -2.22
N ARG A 100 -0.84 6.42 -1.97
CA ARG A 100 -0.87 5.65 -0.72
C ARG A 100 -0.11 4.33 -0.74
N GLY A 101 0.27 3.86 -1.92
CA GLY A 101 1.01 2.63 -2.08
C GLY A 101 1.88 2.66 -3.31
N LEU A 102 3.05 2.07 -3.19
CA LEU A 102 4.03 1.90 -4.25
C LEU A 102 4.54 0.46 -4.21
N ALA A 103 4.63 -0.21 -5.35
CA ALA A 103 5.19 -1.55 -5.45
C ALA A 103 6.01 -1.69 -6.72
N PHE A 104 7.15 -2.39 -6.63
CA PHE A 104 8.08 -2.59 -7.74
C PHE A 104 8.49 -4.05 -7.87
N GLN A 105 8.57 -4.54 -9.09
CA GLN A 105 9.08 -5.87 -9.42
C GLN A 105 9.51 -5.92 -10.90
N GLY A 106 10.68 -6.49 -11.19
CA GLY A 106 11.09 -6.81 -12.56
C GLY A 106 11.30 -5.61 -13.49
N GLY A 107 11.30 -4.38 -12.99
CA GLY A 107 11.30 -3.15 -13.79
C GLY A 107 9.90 -2.56 -13.98
N ARG A 108 8.85 -3.22 -13.46
CA ARG A 108 7.49 -2.72 -13.40
C ARG A 108 7.26 -1.99 -12.07
N GLY A 109 6.60 -0.83 -12.12
CA GLY A 109 6.13 -0.09 -10.97
C GLY A 109 4.62 0.12 -11.01
N TYR A 110 3.99 0.10 -9.83
CA TYR A 110 2.58 0.47 -9.66
C TYR A 110 2.44 1.46 -8.51
N ALA A 111 1.55 2.44 -8.69
CA ALA A 111 1.23 3.41 -7.65
C ALA A 111 -0.28 3.49 -7.44
N ALA A 112 -0.68 3.23 -6.18
CA ALA A 112 -2.06 3.31 -5.73
C ALA A 112 -2.40 4.77 -5.40
N ALA A 113 -3.22 5.40 -6.22
CA ALA A 113 -3.70 6.76 -6.01
C ALA A 113 -5.11 6.77 -5.43
N GLU A 114 -5.23 7.22 -4.17
CA GLU A 114 -6.53 7.44 -3.52
C GLU A 114 -7.28 8.55 -4.28
N GLN A 115 -8.46 8.22 -4.81
CA GLN A 115 -9.26 9.04 -5.71
C GLN A 115 -8.56 9.39 -7.06
N GLY A 116 -7.54 8.59 -7.43
CA GLY A 116 -6.79 8.73 -8.67
C GLY A 116 -6.65 7.43 -9.46
N GLY A 117 -7.05 6.29 -8.87
CA GLY A 117 -6.95 4.98 -9.52
C GLY A 117 -5.55 4.37 -9.43
N MET A 118 -5.14 3.62 -10.45
CA MET A 118 -3.84 2.95 -10.51
C MET A 118 -2.95 3.61 -11.57
N LEU A 119 -1.74 3.98 -11.18
CA LEU A 119 -0.66 4.35 -12.09
C LEU A 119 0.27 3.17 -12.34
N ARG A 120 0.93 3.20 -13.49
CA ARG A 120 1.88 2.18 -13.92
C ARG A 120 3.13 2.81 -14.50
N SER A 121 4.26 2.19 -14.21
CA SER A 121 5.57 2.43 -14.84
C SER A 121 6.07 1.13 -15.48
N ASP A 122 6.63 1.24 -16.68
CA ASP A 122 7.25 0.13 -17.43
C ASP A 122 8.78 0.23 -17.45
N ASP A 123 9.37 1.20 -16.77
CA ASP A 123 10.79 1.55 -16.81
C ASP A 123 11.43 1.69 -15.42
N GLY A 124 10.88 0.99 -14.42
CA GLY A 124 11.40 1.00 -13.04
C GLY A 124 11.12 2.29 -12.30
N GLY A 125 10.01 2.97 -12.60
CA GLY A 125 9.60 4.19 -11.90
C GLY A 125 10.18 5.47 -12.49
N ARG A 126 10.86 5.41 -13.65
CA ARG A 126 11.42 6.60 -14.31
C ARG A 126 10.37 7.44 -15.03
N SER A 127 9.27 6.82 -15.44
CA SER A 127 8.09 7.50 -15.96
C SER A 127 6.81 6.80 -15.53
N TRP A 128 5.71 7.57 -15.45
CA TRP A 128 4.42 7.10 -14.94
C TRP A 128 3.27 7.49 -15.87
N SER A 129 2.32 6.58 -16.02
CA SER A 129 1.07 6.82 -16.74
C SER A 129 -0.11 6.19 -16.01
N MET A 130 -1.34 6.57 -16.35
CA MET A 130 -2.52 5.83 -15.91
C MET A 130 -2.46 4.40 -16.47
N ALA A 131 -2.72 3.40 -15.63
CA ALA A 131 -2.95 2.05 -16.14
C ALA A 131 -4.21 2.03 -17.03
N GLU A 132 -4.20 1.25 -18.12
CA GLU A 132 -5.30 1.25 -19.11
C GLU A 132 -6.67 0.93 -18.49
N GLY A 133 -6.73 0.02 -17.51
CA GLY A 133 -7.94 -0.32 -16.75
C GLY A 133 -8.22 0.65 -15.59
N SER A 134 -7.72 1.89 -15.65
CA SER A 134 -7.93 2.92 -14.64
C SER A 134 -8.34 4.23 -15.29
N THR A 135 -9.37 4.88 -14.77
CA THR A 135 -9.89 6.14 -15.30
C THR A 135 -9.69 7.32 -14.34
N GLY A 136 -8.98 7.09 -13.22
CA GLY A 136 -8.96 8.05 -12.15
C GLY A 136 -10.36 8.29 -11.57
N ARG A 137 -10.68 9.53 -11.24
CA ARG A 137 -12.00 9.89 -10.72
C ARG A 137 -13.10 9.72 -11.79
N VAL A 138 -14.11 8.93 -11.48
CA VAL A 138 -15.25 8.67 -12.39
C VAL A 138 -16.45 9.51 -11.96
N SER A 139 -17.05 10.23 -12.93
CA SER A 139 -18.37 10.88 -12.76
C SER A 139 -19.44 9.95 -13.32
N GLY A 140 -19.84 8.91 -12.57
CA GLY A 140 -20.82 7.94 -13.02
C GLY A 140 -20.46 6.51 -12.64
N PRO A 141 -21.15 5.48 -13.21
CA PRO A 141 -20.80 4.09 -13.00
C PRO A 141 -19.37 3.80 -13.46
N LEU A 142 -18.68 2.95 -12.70
CA LEU A 142 -17.36 2.47 -13.10
C LEU A 142 -17.50 1.66 -14.40
N PRO A 143 -16.65 1.92 -15.43
CA PRO A 143 -16.66 1.09 -16.63
C PRO A 143 -16.32 -0.36 -16.32
N ASP A 144 -16.79 -1.30 -17.14
CA ASP A 144 -16.47 -2.70 -17.00
C ASP A 144 -14.96 -2.94 -17.04
N ALA A 145 -14.48 -3.88 -16.26
CA ALA A 145 -13.07 -4.26 -16.14
C ALA A 145 -12.12 -3.11 -15.71
N HIS A 146 -12.67 -2.07 -15.08
CA HIS A 146 -11.85 -0.99 -14.51
C HIS A 146 -11.77 -1.08 -12.99
N ILE A 147 -10.62 -0.63 -12.45
CA ILE A 147 -10.40 -0.55 -11.02
C ILE A 147 -11.19 0.61 -10.39
N HIS A 148 -11.66 0.41 -9.16
CA HIS A 148 -12.25 1.50 -8.37
C HIS A 148 -11.23 2.63 -8.17
N PRO A 149 -11.62 3.93 -8.30
CA PRO A 149 -10.67 5.04 -8.25
C PRO A 149 -10.04 5.28 -6.87
N ASP A 150 -10.66 4.81 -5.81
CA ASP A 150 -10.18 4.95 -4.43
C ASP A 150 -9.25 3.79 -4.07
N VAL A 151 -8.00 3.82 -4.59
CA VAL A 151 -7.01 2.75 -4.39
C VAL A 151 -6.15 3.04 -3.16
N HIS A 152 -6.13 2.11 -2.21
CA HIS A 152 -5.47 2.29 -0.91
C HIS A 152 -4.07 1.69 -0.83
N SER A 153 -3.84 0.58 -1.50
CA SER A 153 -2.55 -0.08 -1.56
C SER A 153 -2.42 -0.93 -2.83
N VAL A 154 -1.23 -1.44 -3.09
CA VAL A 154 -0.95 -2.31 -4.23
C VAL A 154 0.04 -3.38 -3.82
N VAL A 155 -0.21 -4.62 -4.25
CA VAL A 155 0.66 -5.77 -4.07
C VAL A 155 0.86 -6.46 -5.41
N ILE A 156 2.11 -6.64 -5.80
CA ILE A 156 2.48 -7.41 -6.99
C ILE A 156 2.58 -8.88 -6.61
N HIS A 157 2.02 -9.75 -7.43
CA HIS A 157 2.09 -11.19 -7.23
C HIS A 157 3.54 -11.68 -7.31
N PRO A 158 4.02 -12.52 -6.40
CA PRO A 158 5.43 -12.89 -6.31
C PRO A 158 6.00 -13.54 -7.59
N SER A 159 5.17 -14.21 -8.38
CA SER A 159 5.59 -14.93 -9.59
C SER A 159 5.42 -14.14 -10.89
N SER A 160 4.82 -12.95 -10.87
CA SER A 160 4.56 -12.19 -12.11
C SER A 160 4.34 -10.71 -11.85
N GLU A 161 5.13 -9.87 -12.49
CA GLU A 161 5.00 -8.40 -12.43
C GLU A 161 3.70 -7.86 -13.05
N ASP A 162 3.01 -8.67 -13.85
CA ASP A 162 1.73 -8.33 -14.48
C ASP A 162 0.51 -8.73 -13.63
N GLN A 163 0.69 -9.53 -12.58
CA GLN A 163 -0.37 -9.91 -11.68
C GLN A 163 -0.37 -9.01 -10.45
N VAL A 164 -1.46 -8.26 -10.27
CA VAL A 164 -1.51 -7.18 -9.28
C VAL A 164 -2.81 -7.25 -8.49
N PHE A 165 -2.70 -7.15 -7.18
CA PHE A 165 -3.82 -7.01 -6.26
C PHE A 165 -3.89 -5.57 -5.75
N ALA A 166 -5.09 -5.02 -5.72
CA ALA A 166 -5.32 -3.65 -5.28
C ALA A 166 -6.52 -3.56 -4.33
N PRO A 167 -6.27 -3.41 -3.01
CA PRO A 167 -7.27 -3.02 -2.04
C PRO A 167 -7.79 -1.60 -2.31
N THR A 168 -9.13 -1.47 -2.35
CA THR A 168 -9.79 -0.20 -2.70
C THR A 168 -10.98 0.11 -1.80
N GLY A 169 -11.55 1.31 -1.93
CA GLY A 169 -12.81 1.71 -1.33
C GLY A 169 -14.02 0.91 -1.84
N GLY A 170 -13.91 0.28 -2.99
CA GLY A 170 -14.95 -0.55 -3.62
C GLY A 170 -14.69 -2.05 -3.58
N GLY A 171 -13.66 -2.51 -2.89
CA GLY A 171 -13.33 -3.92 -2.77
C GLY A 171 -11.88 -4.28 -3.08
N LEU A 172 -11.60 -5.57 -3.15
CA LEU A 172 -10.32 -6.08 -3.63
C LEU A 172 -10.40 -6.30 -5.14
N TYR A 173 -9.50 -5.69 -5.88
CA TYR A 173 -9.35 -5.87 -7.32
C TYR A 173 -8.08 -6.65 -7.65
N TYR A 174 -8.14 -7.40 -8.73
CA TYR A 174 -7.04 -8.18 -9.28
C TYR A 174 -6.91 -7.93 -10.78
N SER A 175 -5.70 -7.74 -11.26
CA SER A 175 -5.35 -7.70 -12.68
C SER A 175 -4.38 -8.82 -12.99
N ALA A 176 -4.61 -9.55 -14.08
CA ALA A 176 -3.71 -10.58 -14.60
C ALA A 176 -2.82 -10.06 -15.76
N ASN A 177 -2.95 -8.78 -16.12
CA ASN A 177 -2.36 -8.23 -17.34
C ASN A 177 -1.73 -6.84 -17.16
N GLY A 178 -1.20 -6.59 -15.97
CA GLY A 178 -0.49 -5.36 -15.68
C GLY A 178 -1.36 -4.11 -15.58
N GLY A 179 -2.59 -4.25 -15.10
CA GLY A 179 -3.51 -3.13 -14.91
C GLY A 179 -4.28 -2.73 -16.16
N ARG A 180 -4.25 -3.54 -17.24
CA ARG A 180 -5.06 -3.28 -18.45
C ARG A 180 -6.52 -3.57 -18.22
N SER A 181 -6.83 -4.56 -17.39
CA SER A 181 -8.18 -4.85 -16.93
C SER A 181 -8.16 -5.42 -15.52
N TRP A 182 -9.29 -5.31 -14.82
CA TRP A 182 -9.42 -5.67 -13.43
C TRP A 182 -10.69 -6.48 -13.16
N ASP A 183 -10.54 -7.53 -12.38
CA ASP A 183 -11.63 -8.32 -11.82
C ASP A 183 -11.77 -7.99 -10.33
N ARG A 184 -13.02 -7.87 -9.85
CA ARG A 184 -13.28 -7.64 -8.43
C ARG A 184 -13.44 -8.98 -7.71
N LEU A 185 -12.52 -9.27 -6.76
CA LEU A 185 -12.48 -10.51 -5.99
C LEU A 185 -13.25 -10.45 -4.66
N HIS A 186 -13.47 -9.23 -4.13
CA HIS A 186 -14.22 -9.01 -2.89
C HIS A 186 -14.91 -7.65 -2.92
N ASP A 187 -16.13 -7.56 -2.36
CA ASP A 187 -17.00 -6.38 -2.52
C ASP A 187 -16.85 -5.31 -1.43
N ASN A 188 -16.30 -5.66 -0.27
CA ASN A 188 -16.20 -4.75 0.86
C ASN A 188 -14.94 -3.88 0.80
N TYR A 189 -15.04 -2.68 1.38
CA TYR A 189 -13.91 -1.77 1.60
C TYR A 189 -12.68 -2.49 2.16
N CYS A 190 -11.51 -2.32 1.60
CA CYS A 190 -10.27 -2.94 2.10
C CYS A 190 -9.05 -2.02 1.93
N ARG A 191 -8.04 -2.22 2.80
CA ARG A 191 -6.77 -1.48 2.76
C ARG A 191 -5.56 -2.37 2.64
N ALA A 192 -5.66 -3.64 3.05
CA ALA A 192 -4.54 -4.55 3.09
C ALA A 192 -4.90 -5.92 2.52
N VAL A 193 -4.03 -6.46 1.70
CA VAL A 193 -3.99 -7.84 1.25
C VAL A 193 -2.55 -8.35 1.35
N TRP A 194 -2.39 -9.59 1.75
CA TRP A 194 -1.12 -10.30 1.67
C TRP A 194 -1.25 -11.49 0.72
N VAL A 195 -0.22 -11.72 -0.08
CA VAL A 195 -0.11 -12.85 -1.03
C VAL A 195 1.05 -13.71 -0.59
N ASP A 196 0.81 -15.00 -0.37
CA ASP A 196 1.84 -15.95 0.02
C ASP A 196 2.87 -16.12 -1.11
N PRO A 197 4.16 -15.77 -0.90
CA PRO A 197 5.17 -15.88 -1.95
C PRO A 197 5.49 -17.33 -2.35
N LEU A 198 5.21 -18.30 -1.47
CA LEU A 198 5.44 -19.71 -1.72
C LEU A 198 4.19 -20.41 -2.27
N ARG A 199 3.01 -19.90 -1.97
CA ARG A 199 1.72 -20.43 -2.37
C ARG A 199 0.82 -19.30 -2.88
N PRO A 200 1.03 -18.77 -4.06
CA PRO A 200 0.38 -17.53 -4.53
C PRO A 200 -1.14 -17.57 -4.67
N ALA A 201 -1.76 -18.75 -4.60
CA ALA A 201 -3.21 -18.89 -4.47
C ALA A 201 -3.72 -18.65 -3.03
N HIS A 202 -2.82 -18.59 -2.05
CA HIS A 202 -3.13 -18.29 -0.66
C HIS A 202 -3.05 -16.77 -0.43
N LEU A 203 -4.16 -16.19 0.00
CA LEU A 203 -4.32 -14.77 0.25
C LEU A 203 -4.90 -14.52 1.64
N ILE A 204 -4.47 -13.45 2.30
CA ILE A 204 -5.11 -12.95 3.52
C ILE A 204 -5.56 -11.51 3.24
N LEU A 205 -6.84 -11.22 3.52
CA LEU A 205 -7.48 -9.94 3.25
C LEU A 205 -8.01 -9.31 4.54
N GLY A 206 -7.63 -8.05 4.79
CA GLY A 206 -8.28 -7.19 5.78
C GLY A 206 -9.35 -6.33 5.10
N PHE A 207 -10.63 -6.49 5.49
CA PHE A 207 -11.76 -5.76 4.92
C PHE A 207 -12.71 -5.22 5.98
N ALA A 208 -13.63 -4.34 5.60
CA ALA A 208 -14.55 -3.66 6.51
C ALA A 208 -15.83 -3.19 5.77
N ASP A 209 -16.85 -2.75 6.52
CA ASP A 209 -18.06 -2.16 5.94
C ASP A 209 -17.86 -0.69 5.48
N GLY A 210 -16.67 -0.16 5.71
CA GLY A 210 -16.21 1.20 5.40
C GLY A 210 -15.03 1.58 6.27
N PRO A 211 -14.48 2.80 6.14
CA PRO A 211 -13.35 3.25 6.95
C PRO A 211 -13.63 3.07 8.45
N ASP A 212 -12.76 2.32 9.12
CA ASP A 212 -12.79 2.04 10.57
C ASP A 212 -14.13 1.48 11.09
N ARG A 213 -14.85 0.72 10.27
CA ARG A 213 -16.16 0.20 10.61
C ARG A 213 -16.27 -1.30 10.34
N ASN A 214 -16.50 -2.07 11.43
CA ASN A 214 -16.69 -3.51 11.36
C ASN A 214 -15.60 -4.26 10.61
N GLY A 215 -14.32 -4.01 10.96
CA GLY A 215 -13.19 -4.69 10.37
C GLY A 215 -13.23 -6.20 10.55
N ARG A 216 -12.75 -6.94 9.56
CA ARG A 216 -12.67 -8.41 9.53
C ARG A 216 -11.40 -8.84 8.81
N ILE A 217 -11.03 -10.10 9.00
CA ILE A 217 -9.99 -10.78 8.23
C ILE A 217 -10.62 -12.00 7.56
N ALA A 218 -10.23 -12.26 6.32
CA ALA A 218 -10.58 -13.48 5.61
C ALA A 218 -9.37 -14.07 4.89
N GLU A 219 -9.42 -15.37 4.68
CA GLU A 219 -8.41 -16.18 4.03
C GLU A 219 -8.97 -16.81 2.76
N SER A 220 -8.17 -16.86 1.70
CA SER A 220 -8.48 -17.56 0.47
C SER A 220 -7.34 -18.50 0.09
N TRP A 221 -7.67 -19.72 -0.34
CA TRP A 221 -6.73 -20.72 -0.83
C TRP A 221 -6.83 -20.96 -2.34
N ASN A 222 -7.63 -20.15 -3.03
CA ASN A 222 -7.93 -20.31 -4.47
C ASN A 222 -7.86 -18.98 -5.24
N GLY A 223 -6.90 -18.11 -4.85
CA GLY A 223 -6.64 -16.85 -5.54
C GLY A 223 -7.76 -15.83 -5.42
N GLY A 224 -8.54 -15.88 -4.34
CA GLY A 224 -9.63 -14.92 -4.10
C GLY A 224 -10.97 -15.34 -4.71
N SER A 225 -11.07 -16.56 -5.30
CA SER A 225 -12.34 -17.05 -5.84
C SER A 225 -13.37 -17.38 -4.75
N SER A 226 -12.92 -17.70 -3.54
CA SER A 226 -13.74 -17.82 -2.34
C SER A 226 -12.94 -17.43 -1.10
N TRP A 227 -13.67 -17.01 -0.05
CA TRP A 227 -13.10 -16.49 1.17
C TRP A 227 -13.67 -17.20 2.40
N LEU A 228 -12.80 -17.56 3.33
CA LEU A 228 -13.14 -18.12 4.63
C LEU A 228 -12.92 -17.05 5.71
N PRO A 229 -13.89 -16.83 6.62
CA PRO A 229 -13.70 -15.89 7.72
C PRO A 229 -12.62 -16.39 8.68
N VAL A 230 -11.79 -15.47 9.18
CA VAL A 230 -10.80 -15.72 10.23
C VAL A 230 -11.28 -15.02 11.49
N GLU A 231 -11.57 -15.81 12.54
CA GLU A 231 -12.20 -15.30 13.77
C GLU A 231 -11.37 -15.59 15.03
N GLU A 232 -10.47 -16.56 14.99
CA GLU A 232 -9.73 -16.99 16.17
C GLU A 232 -8.80 -15.89 16.68
N GLY A 233 -8.97 -15.54 17.95
CA GLY A 233 -8.22 -14.47 18.61
C GLY A 233 -8.64 -13.06 18.28
N LEU A 234 -9.70 -12.86 17.48
CA LEU A 234 -10.22 -11.56 17.06
C LEU A 234 -11.59 -11.24 17.70
N PRO A 235 -11.85 -9.99 18.07
CA PRO A 235 -13.22 -9.51 18.33
C PRO A 235 -13.92 -9.27 16.98
N VAL A 236 -14.62 -10.27 16.43
CA VAL A 236 -15.27 -10.17 15.11
C VAL A 236 -16.75 -9.77 15.23
N PRO A 237 -17.18 -8.69 14.52
CA PRO A 237 -16.37 -7.72 13.81
C PRO A 237 -15.63 -6.77 14.75
N MET A 238 -14.50 -6.23 14.28
CA MET A 238 -13.77 -5.15 14.94
C MET A 238 -14.52 -3.83 14.71
N ARG A 239 -15.40 -3.43 15.65
CA ARG A 239 -16.44 -2.41 15.45
C ARG A 239 -15.95 -1.07 14.92
N ASP A 240 -14.88 -0.53 15.53
CA ASP A 240 -14.41 0.85 15.33
C ASP A 240 -12.99 0.90 14.74
N HIS A 241 -12.54 -0.18 14.13
CA HIS A 241 -11.23 -0.28 13.50
C HIS A 241 -11.18 -1.38 12.44
N MET A 242 -10.12 -1.38 11.67
CA MET A 242 -9.89 -2.34 10.58
C MET A 242 -8.40 -2.57 10.38
N VAL A 243 -8.05 -3.54 9.52
CA VAL A 243 -6.66 -3.80 9.15
C VAL A 243 -6.14 -2.71 8.21
N GLU A 244 -5.04 -2.06 8.59
CA GLU A 244 -4.31 -1.09 7.78
C GLU A 244 -3.19 -1.74 6.97
N ARG A 245 -2.45 -2.68 7.59
CA ARG A 245 -1.32 -3.37 6.99
C ARG A 245 -1.30 -4.84 7.38
N LEU A 246 -0.82 -5.66 6.47
CA LEU A 246 -0.44 -7.06 6.68
C LEU A 246 1.02 -7.21 6.28
N VAL A 247 1.88 -7.66 7.20
CA VAL A 247 3.33 -7.73 6.99
C VAL A 247 3.85 -9.11 7.45
N PRO A 248 4.47 -9.90 6.56
CA PRO A 248 5.01 -11.20 6.93
C PRO A 248 6.27 -11.08 7.79
N ILE A 249 6.45 -12.00 8.74
CA ILE A 249 7.63 -12.16 9.59
C ILE A 249 7.94 -13.65 9.71
N GLY A 250 8.84 -14.16 8.87
CA GLY A 250 9.12 -15.60 8.85
C GLY A 250 7.87 -16.40 8.48
N ASP A 251 7.45 -17.30 9.39
CA ASP A 251 6.24 -18.13 9.29
C ASP A 251 5.00 -17.50 9.97
N GLU A 252 5.11 -16.26 10.40
CA GLU A 252 4.03 -15.49 11.00
C GLU A 252 3.64 -14.29 10.11
N ILE A 253 2.46 -13.74 10.36
CA ILE A 253 1.98 -12.52 9.75
C ILE A 253 1.54 -11.53 10.81
N LEU A 254 1.95 -10.28 10.65
CA LEU A 254 1.58 -9.16 11.49
C LEU A 254 0.44 -8.39 10.86
N ALA A 255 -0.57 -8.02 11.65
CA ALA A 255 -1.61 -7.08 11.27
C ALA A 255 -1.52 -5.82 12.12
N LEU A 256 -1.31 -4.68 11.48
CA LEU A 256 -1.49 -3.37 12.10
C LEU A 256 -2.93 -2.93 11.88
N LEU A 257 -3.63 -2.61 12.96
CA LEU A 257 -5.00 -2.11 12.93
C LEU A 257 -5.04 -0.58 12.97
N SER A 258 -6.09 0.02 12.47
CA SER A 258 -6.26 1.48 12.39
C SER A 258 -6.30 2.19 13.74
N ASN A 259 -6.59 1.47 14.83
CA ASN A 259 -6.50 1.96 16.22
C ASN A 259 -5.07 1.87 16.81
N GLY A 260 -4.09 1.40 16.04
CA GLY A 260 -2.69 1.23 16.46
C GLY A 260 -2.41 -0.09 17.19
N GLN A 261 -3.38 -0.99 17.27
CA GLN A 261 -3.15 -2.34 17.80
C GLN A 261 -2.34 -3.16 16.80
N ILE A 262 -1.39 -3.94 17.31
CA ILE A 262 -0.55 -4.84 16.52
C ILE A 262 -0.85 -6.27 16.95
N LEU A 263 -1.31 -7.06 15.99
CA LEU A 263 -1.61 -8.48 16.14
C LEU A 263 -0.61 -9.30 15.35
N ILE A 264 -0.39 -10.54 15.77
CA ILE A 264 0.41 -11.50 15.04
C ILE A 264 -0.28 -12.87 15.05
N ALA A 265 -0.12 -13.63 13.98
CA ALA A 265 -0.63 -14.99 13.85
C ALA A 265 0.35 -15.85 13.05
N SER A 266 0.38 -17.16 13.33
CA SER A 266 1.05 -18.10 12.43
C SER A 266 0.30 -18.22 11.12
N LEU A 267 1.02 -18.33 10.01
CA LEU A 267 0.44 -18.56 8.67
C LEU A 267 -0.22 -19.95 8.52
N GLU A 268 0.01 -20.87 9.47
CA GLU A 268 -0.58 -22.22 9.43
C GLU A 268 -2.00 -22.27 10.03
N GLY A 269 -2.43 -21.28 10.81
CA GLY A 269 -3.73 -21.41 11.49
C GLY A 269 -4.42 -20.09 11.77
N LEU A 270 -3.76 -18.96 11.54
CA LEU A 270 -4.27 -17.60 11.70
C LEU A 270 -4.98 -17.32 13.05
N ALA A 271 -4.49 -17.97 14.13
CA ALA A 271 -4.91 -17.63 15.50
C ALA A 271 -4.21 -16.34 15.93
N TRP A 272 -4.95 -15.24 15.98
CA TRP A 272 -4.40 -13.92 16.25
C TRP A 272 -4.20 -13.65 17.75
N ARG A 273 -3.10 -13.01 18.08
CA ARG A 273 -2.79 -12.54 19.43
C ARG A 273 -2.18 -11.14 19.39
N SER A 274 -2.46 -10.33 20.40
CA SER A 274 -1.80 -9.02 20.55
C SER A 274 -0.36 -9.24 21.07
N ILE A 275 0.58 -8.49 20.50
CA ILE A 275 2.00 -8.54 20.90
C ILE A 275 2.46 -7.32 21.67
N LEU A 276 1.78 -6.21 21.51
CA LEU A 276 2.08 -4.93 22.15
C LEU A 276 0.80 -4.23 22.61
N ALA A 277 0.95 -3.33 23.57
CA ALA A 277 -0.10 -2.33 23.81
C ALA A 277 -0.30 -1.48 22.54
N PRO A 278 -1.52 -0.99 22.26
CA PRO A 278 -1.78 -0.18 21.09
C PRO A 278 -0.85 1.03 21.00
N VAL A 279 -0.19 1.21 19.85
CA VAL A 279 0.65 2.36 19.56
C VAL A 279 -0.21 3.43 18.90
N PHE A 280 -0.69 4.36 19.69
CA PHE A 280 -1.61 5.39 19.22
C PHE A 280 -1.02 6.18 18.04
N GLY A 281 -1.77 6.27 16.95
CA GLY A 281 -1.37 6.99 15.75
C GLY A 281 -0.41 6.24 14.83
N ALA A 282 -0.06 4.98 15.13
CA ALA A 282 0.68 4.13 14.17
C ALA A 282 -0.16 3.92 12.90
N ARG A 283 0.47 4.09 11.74
CA ARG A 283 -0.16 3.98 10.41
C ARG A 283 0.55 3.01 9.49
N ASP A 284 1.77 2.64 9.84
CA ASP A 284 2.57 1.71 9.07
C ASP A 284 3.57 0.98 9.96
N VAL A 285 4.09 -0.14 9.47
CA VAL A 285 5.06 -0.99 10.16
C VAL A 285 6.01 -1.58 9.14
N ALA A 286 7.29 -1.58 9.48
CA ALA A 286 8.33 -2.31 8.75
C ALA A 286 8.98 -3.33 9.67
N VAL A 287 9.35 -4.47 9.09
CA VAL A 287 10.14 -5.51 9.76
C VAL A 287 11.57 -5.39 9.28
N VAL A 288 12.49 -5.32 10.21
CA VAL A 288 13.93 -5.37 9.95
C VAL A 288 14.44 -6.64 10.61
N LEU A 289 15.09 -7.49 9.82
CA LEU A 289 15.74 -8.68 10.33
C LEU A 289 17.21 -8.33 10.59
N GLU A 290 17.70 -8.61 11.79
CA GLU A 290 19.13 -8.60 12.10
C GLU A 290 19.74 -9.88 11.49
N ASP A 291 20.85 -9.73 10.74
CA ASP A 291 21.61 -10.85 10.16
C ASP A 291 22.34 -11.68 11.23
#